data_d33c54dd9629e5d3101b343294c6aeb2
#
_entry.id   d33c54dd9629e5d3101b343294c6aeb2
#
_cell.length_a   1.000
_cell.length_b   1.000
_cell.length_c   1.000
_cell.angle_alpha   90.00
_cell.angle_beta   90.00
_cell.angle_gamma   90.00
#
_symmetry.space_group_name_H-M   'P 1'
#
loop_
_entity.id
_entity.type
_entity.pdbx_description
1 polymer ?
#
loop_
_entity_poly.entity_id
_entity_poly.type
_entity_poly.pdbx_seq_one_letter_code
_entity_poly.pdbx_strand_id
1 'polypeptide(L)'
;MNTSLNWIKAMVPGLECTDQEFRDAMTLSGTKVECFNAFDKNLDKIVVGQILSVERHPDADKLVICQVNVGSENVQIVTGAPNIEVGSSGQKVPVVLDGGKVAGGHDGGALPEDGIKIKKGKLRGVESCGMMCSIEELGSSREFFPDAPEGGIYILGDDAVVGSSAVEYLGLNDTVFEYEITNNRVDCYSVIGIAREAAATFRRPFNPPVVTKTGNDEDVNTMVSVD
;
A
#
# COMPACT_ATOMS: atom_id res chain seq x y z
N MET A 1 12.97 9.76 -13.81
CA MET A 1 12.30 8.44 -14.02
C MET A 1 12.03 7.81 -12.67
N ASN A 2 10.83 7.20 -12.49
CA ASN A 2 10.46 6.60 -11.20
C ASN A 2 10.46 5.08 -11.30
N THR A 3 10.97 4.40 -10.25
CA THR A 3 10.89 2.93 -10.14
C THR A 3 10.55 2.48 -8.72
N SER A 4 9.77 1.42 -8.62
CA SER A 4 9.45 0.71 -7.39
C SER A 4 10.65 -0.13 -6.92
N LEU A 5 10.98 -0.07 -5.63
CA LEU A 5 12.02 -0.92 -5.04
C LEU A 5 11.61 -2.40 -5.06
N ASN A 6 10.33 -2.69 -4.84
CA ASN A 6 9.82 -4.06 -4.89
C ASN A 6 9.95 -4.67 -6.30
N TRP A 7 9.74 -3.89 -7.35
CA TRP A 7 9.97 -4.34 -8.73
C TRP A 7 11.46 -4.61 -9.00
N ILE A 8 12.35 -3.80 -8.43
CA ILE A 8 13.79 -4.03 -8.53
C ILE A 8 14.17 -5.30 -7.76
N LYS A 9 13.69 -5.47 -6.52
CA LYS A 9 13.96 -6.67 -5.69
C LYS A 9 13.45 -7.96 -6.35
N ALA A 10 12.33 -7.91 -7.06
CA ALA A 10 11.82 -9.06 -7.81
C ALA A 10 12.79 -9.57 -8.91
N MET A 11 13.64 -8.68 -9.45
CA MET A 11 14.66 -9.00 -10.45
C MET A 11 16.07 -9.15 -9.88
N VAL A 12 16.28 -8.75 -8.62
CA VAL A 12 17.58 -8.77 -7.94
C VAL A 12 17.46 -9.55 -6.63
N PRO A 13 17.47 -10.89 -6.70
CA PRO A 13 17.32 -11.73 -5.53
C PRO A 13 18.39 -11.46 -4.47
N GLY A 14 17.97 -11.36 -3.20
CA GLY A 14 18.85 -11.09 -2.07
C GLY A 14 19.33 -9.63 -1.99
N LEU A 15 18.67 -8.70 -2.67
CA LEU A 15 18.88 -7.26 -2.46
C LEU A 15 18.26 -6.86 -1.13
N GLU A 16 19.11 -6.71 -0.12
CA GLU A 16 18.74 -6.25 1.23
C GLU A 16 19.48 -4.94 1.50
N CYS A 17 18.76 -3.88 1.69
CA CYS A 17 19.27 -2.54 2.00
C CYS A 17 18.13 -1.67 2.51
N THR A 18 18.48 -0.62 3.26
CA THR A 18 17.57 0.49 3.56
C THR A 18 17.42 1.38 2.33
N ASP A 19 16.35 2.18 2.29
CA ASP A 19 16.12 3.13 1.19
C ASP A 19 17.28 4.11 1.03
N GLN A 20 17.84 4.57 2.15
CA GLN A 20 19.00 5.46 2.15
C GLN A 20 20.25 4.79 1.57
N GLU A 21 20.53 3.54 1.95
CA GLU A 21 21.66 2.78 1.39
C GLU A 21 21.49 2.53 -0.10
N PHE A 22 20.26 2.22 -0.54
CA PHE A 22 19.96 2.06 -1.95
C PHE A 22 20.22 3.35 -2.74
N ARG A 23 19.68 4.49 -2.27
CA ARG A 23 19.89 5.81 -2.89
C ARG A 23 21.36 6.15 -3.02
N ASP A 24 22.12 5.99 -1.91
CA ASP A 24 23.52 6.40 -1.87
C ASP A 24 24.38 5.48 -2.75
N ALA A 25 24.18 4.17 -2.72
CA ALA A 25 24.91 3.21 -3.55
C ALA A 25 24.65 3.41 -5.04
N MET A 26 23.39 3.59 -5.45
CA MET A 26 23.04 3.82 -6.85
C MET A 26 23.62 5.15 -7.36
N THR A 27 23.54 6.21 -6.56
CA THR A 27 24.13 7.51 -6.90
C THR A 27 25.65 7.42 -7.05
N LEU A 28 26.34 6.77 -6.14
CA LEU A 28 27.79 6.60 -6.18
C LEU A 28 28.24 5.72 -7.36
N SER A 29 27.43 4.78 -7.81
CA SER A 29 27.72 3.92 -8.97
C SER A 29 27.41 4.56 -10.32
N GLY A 30 26.84 5.79 -10.32
CA GLY A 30 26.61 6.58 -11.54
C GLY A 30 25.15 6.63 -12.00
N THR A 31 24.22 6.10 -11.22
CA THR A 31 22.77 6.22 -11.47
C THR A 31 22.18 7.12 -10.39
N LYS A 32 22.19 8.43 -10.62
CA LYS A 32 21.82 9.44 -9.63
C LYS A 32 20.35 9.32 -9.21
N VAL A 33 20.12 9.12 -7.93
CA VAL A 33 18.80 9.18 -7.30
C VAL A 33 18.58 10.59 -6.75
N GLU A 34 17.55 11.28 -7.22
CA GLU A 34 17.17 12.63 -6.76
C GLU A 34 16.47 12.58 -5.41
N CYS A 35 15.43 11.76 -5.34
CA CYS A 35 14.66 11.57 -4.10
C CYS A 35 14.02 10.17 -4.07
N PHE A 36 13.44 9.83 -2.94
CA PHE A 36 12.61 8.65 -2.79
C PHE A 36 11.43 8.92 -1.86
N ASN A 37 10.36 8.16 -2.05
CA ASN A 37 9.15 8.21 -1.26
C ASN A 37 8.74 6.79 -0.83
N ALA A 38 8.80 6.53 0.47
CA ALA A 38 8.30 5.31 1.09
C ALA A 38 6.83 5.49 1.43
N PHE A 39 5.96 4.65 0.87
CA PHE A 39 4.51 4.76 1.07
C PHE A 39 4.09 4.36 2.49
N ASP A 40 4.86 3.51 3.15
CA ASP A 40 4.61 3.04 4.51
C ASP A 40 5.26 3.90 5.61
N LYS A 41 5.95 4.99 5.27
CA LYS A 41 6.71 5.84 6.22
C LYS A 41 5.95 6.16 7.51
N ASN A 42 4.64 6.38 7.41
CA ASN A 42 3.78 6.76 8.53
C ASN A 42 2.68 5.73 8.81
N LEU A 43 2.86 4.48 8.36
CA LEU A 43 1.92 3.39 8.61
C LEU A 43 2.51 2.43 9.64
N ASP A 44 1.84 2.27 10.77
CA ASP A 44 2.28 1.37 11.83
C ASP A 44 1.09 0.63 12.44
N LYS A 45 1.26 -0.66 12.73
CA LYS A 45 0.27 -1.55 13.34
C LYS A 45 -1.08 -1.57 12.60
N ILE A 46 -1.05 -1.63 11.29
CA ILE A 46 -2.25 -1.72 10.45
C ILE A 46 -2.42 -3.17 9.99
N VAL A 47 -3.48 -3.79 10.47
CA VAL A 47 -3.78 -5.21 10.22
C VAL A 47 -5.08 -5.37 9.46
N VAL A 48 -5.27 -6.53 8.85
CA VAL A 48 -6.56 -6.95 8.29
C VAL A 48 -7.48 -7.35 9.44
N GLY A 49 -8.56 -6.61 9.62
CA GLY A 49 -9.63 -6.94 10.56
C GLY A 49 -10.86 -7.48 9.85
N GLN A 50 -11.65 -8.32 10.54
CA GLN A 50 -12.94 -8.77 10.05
C GLN A 50 -14.05 -8.28 10.99
N ILE A 51 -15.04 -7.60 10.44
CA ILE A 51 -16.21 -7.12 11.17
C ILE A 51 -17.08 -8.33 11.55
N LEU A 52 -17.31 -8.53 12.85
CA LEU A 52 -18.13 -9.62 13.38
C LEU A 52 -19.58 -9.17 13.61
N SER A 53 -19.76 -7.94 14.10
CA SER A 53 -21.09 -7.34 14.30
C SER A 53 -20.99 -5.81 14.24
N VAL A 54 -22.10 -5.19 13.85
CA VAL A 54 -22.28 -3.74 13.82
C VAL A 54 -23.58 -3.37 14.54
N GLU A 55 -23.49 -2.57 15.59
CA GLU A 55 -24.60 -2.12 16.42
C GLU A 55 -24.72 -0.60 16.38
N ARG A 56 -25.93 -0.09 16.72
CA ARG A 56 -26.15 1.36 16.83
C ARG A 56 -25.45 1.93 18.05
N HIS A 57 -24.88 3.12 17.89
CA HIS A 57 -24.37 3.86 19.05
C HIS A 57 -25.55 4.40 19.91
N PRO A 58 -25.53 4.26 21.25
CA PRO A 58 -26.65 4.65 22.08
C PRO A 58 -26.95 6.16 22.07
N ASP A 59 -25.90 7.00 21.95
CA ASP A 59 -25.99 8.45 22.09
C ASP A 59 -25.58 9.24 20.82
N ALA A 60 -25.51 8.56 19.65
CA ALA A 60 -25.11 9.23 18.40
C ALA A 60 -25.67 8.52 17.16
N ASP A 61 -26.59 9.21 16.46
CA ASP A 61 -27.29 8.67 15.27
C ASP A 61 -26.37 8.30 14.10
N LYS A 62 -25.23 8.98 13.99
CA LYS A 62 -24.26 8.81 12.89
C LYS A 62 -23.09 7.87 13.21
N LEU A 63 -23.05 7.33 14.43
CA LEU A 63 -22.00 6.40 14.85
C LEU A 63 -22.53 4.99 14.98
N VAL A 64 -21.66 4.03 14.67
CA VAL A 64 -21.90 2.60 14.90
C VAL A 64 -20.77 2.01 15.72
N ILE A 65 -21.08 0.96 16.47
CA ILE A 65 -20.14 0.19 17.29
C ILE A 65 -19.90 -1.12 16.55
N CYS A 66 -18.65 -1.38 16.20
CA CYS A 66 -18.23 -2.60 15.51
C CYS A 66 -17.42 -3.49 16.46
N GLN A 67 -17.73 -4.79 16.46
CA GLN A 67 -16.82 -5.82 17.00
C GLN A 67 -15.98 -6.34 15.84
N VAL A 68 -14.67 -6.25 15.96
CA VAL A 68 -13.74 -6.56 14.86
C VAL A 68 -12.71 -7.59 15.34
N ASN A 69 -12.62 -8.71 14.64
CA ASN A 69 -11.55 -9.69 14.84
C ASN A 69 -10.28 -9.21 14.11
N VAL A 70 -9.21 -9.01 14.86
CA VAL A 70 -7.89 -8.57 14.33
C VAL A 70 -6.85 -9.70 14.32
N GLY A 71 -7.32 -10.93 14.42
CA GLY A 71 -6.50 -12.15 14.39
C GLY A 71 -6.07 -12.60 15.79
N SER A 72 -5.45 -11.75 16.58
CA SER A 72 -5.02 -12.04 17.95
C SER A 72 -6.15 -11.94 18.99
N GLU A 73 -7.11 -11.05 18.73
CA GLU A 73 -8.21 -10.74 19.65
C GLU A 73 -9.38 -10.10 18.89
N ASN A 74 -10.50 -9.89 19.60
CA ASN A 74 -11.61 -9.08 19.12
C ASN A 74 -11.54 -7.71 19.79
N VAL A 75 -11.62 -6.65 19.00
CA VAL A 75 -11.58 -5.27 19.47
C VAL A 75 -12.88 -4.54 19.14
N GLN A 76 -13.29 -3.63 20.02
CA GLN A 76 -14.40 -2.73 19.75
C GLN A 76 -13.90 -1.47 19.08
N ILE A 77 -14.52 -1.10 17.96
CA ILE A 77 -14.20 0.12 17.22
C ILE A 77 -15.51 0.89 16.96
N VAL A 78 -15.47 2.18 17.22
CA VAL A 78 -16.58 3.10 16.91
C VAL A 78 -16.23 3.87 15.65
N THR A 79 -17.14 3.89 14.67
CA THR A 79 -16.95 4.61 13.41
C THR A 79 -18.20 5.37 12.99
N GLY A 80 -18.00 6.43 12.18
CA GLY A 80 -19.06 7.18 11.52
C GLY A 80 -19.07 6.96 10.01
N ALA A 81 -18.34 5.98 9.51
CA ALA A 81 -18.24 5.71 8.08
C ALA A 81 -19.59 5.30 7.48
N PRO A 82 -20.01 5.93 6.36
CA PRO A 82 -21.36 5.75 5.81
C PRO A 82 -21.59 4.36 5.19
N ASN A 83 -20.53 3.65 4.86
CA ASN A 83 -20.59 2.32 4.24
C ASN A 83 -20.55 1.15 5.24
N ILE A 84 -20.56 1.43 6.56
CA ILE A 84 -20.64 0.39 7.59
C ILE A 84 -22.06 0.43 8.19
N GLU A 85 -22.89 -0.53 7.78
CA GLU A 85 -24.30 -0.56 8.12
C GLU A 85 -24.58 -1.43 9.34
N VAL A 86 -25.56 -1.00 10.17
CA VAL A 86 -26.03 -1.77 11.33
C VAL A 86 -26.53 -3.17 10.90
N GLY A 87 -26.05 -4.20 11.57
CA GLY A 87 -26.38 -5.60 11.28
C GLY A 87 -25.51 -6.25 10.21
N SER A 88 -24.60 -5.50 9.56
CA SER A 88 -23.62 -6.09 8.65
C SER A 88 -22.52 -6.85 9.39
N SER A 89 -21.91 -7.84 8.72
CA SER A 89 -20.81 -8.65 9.25
C SER A 89 -20.03 -9.32 8.11
N GLY A 90 -18.85 -9.83 8.43
CA GLY A 90 -18.01 -10.59 7.50
C GLY A 90 -17.06 -9.75 6.64
N GLN A 91 -17.29 -8.47 6.50
CA GLN A 91 -16.44 -7.56 5.73
C GLN A 91 -15.03 -7.50 6.33
N LYS A 92 -14.01 -7.53 5.46
CA LYS A 92 -12.62 -7.35 5.86
C LYS A 92 -12.20 -5.92 5.58
N VAL A 93 -11.48 -5.32 6.53
CA VAL A 93 -11.12 -3.89 6.51
C VAL A 93 -9.72 -3.67 7.06
N PRO A 94 -8.99 -2.63 6.65
CA PRO A 94 -7.75 -2.24 7.31
C PRO A 94 -8.06 -1.63 8.68
N VAL A 95 -7.36 -2.08 9.70
CA VAL A 95 -7.53 -1.65 11.10
C VAL A 95 -6.20 -1.21 11.66
N VAL A 96 -6.09 0.04 12.07
CA VAL A 96 -4.96 0.50 12.88
C VAL A 96 -5.25 0.21 14.36
N LEU A 97 -4.32 -0.51 14.99
CA LEU A 97 -4.42 -0.89 16.40
C LEU A 97 -4.00 0.26 17.32
N ASP A 98 -4.28 0.12 18.61
CA ASP A 98 -3.86 1.10 19.64
C ASP A 98 -2.34 1.36 19.59
N GLY A 99 -1.99 2.63 19.59
CA GLY A 99 -0.61 3.12 19.49
C GLY A 99 -0.02 3.10 18.09
N GLY A 100 -0.73 2.59 17.08
CA GLY A 100 -0.33 2.61 15.68
C GLY A 100 -0.45 4.00 15.04
N LYS A 101 -0.08 4.09 13.76
CA LYS A 101 -0.10 5.33 12.98
C LYS A 101 -0.79 5.14 11.64
N VAL A 102 -1.45 6.20 11.18
CA VAL A 102 -1.95 6.38 9.81
C VAL A 102 -1.29 7.60 9.16
N ALA A 103 -1.22 7.63 7.85
CA ALA A 103 -0.53 8.67 7.11
C ALA A 103 -1.26 10.02 7.17
N GLY A 104 -2.58 10.03 7.11
CA GLY A 104 -3.38 11.27 7.06
C GLY A 104 -4.79 11.14 7.63
N GLY A 105 -5.57 12.20 7.44
CA GLY A 105 -6.99 12.23 7.79
C GLY A 105 -7.89 11.71 6.66
N HIS A 106 -9.12 11.39 6.98
CA HIS A 106 -10.15 10.87 6.06
C HIS A 106 -10.57 11.86 4.96
N ASP A 107 -10.24 13.13 5.10
CA ASP A 107 -10.59 14.20 4.16
C ASP A 107 -9.67 14.27 2.93
N GLY A 108 -8.63 13.42 2.87
CA GLY A 108 -7.66 13.41 1.78
C GLY A 108 -6.84 14.71 1.67
N GLY A 109 -6.76 15.46 2.75
CA GLY A 109 -5.97 16.69 2.85
C GLY A 109 -4.46 16.45 2.81
N ALA A 110 -3.68 17.49 3.06
CA ALA A 110 -2.22 17.38 3.13
C ALA A 110 -1.80 16.39 4.23
N LEU A 111 -0.94 15.44 3.87
CA LEU A 111 -0.44 14.43 4.83
C LEU A 111 0.49 15.09 5.85
N PRO A 112 0.25 14.91 7.16
CA PRO A 112 1.19 15.36 8.19
C PRO A 112 2.55 14.68 8.03
N GLU A 113 3.64 15.39 8.27
CA GLU A 113 5.00 14.86 8.11
C GLU A 113 5.26 13.61 8.97
N ASP A 114 4.68 13.57 10.17
CA ASP A 114 4.83 12.45 11.13
C ASP A 114 3.64 11.50 11.17
N GLY A 115 2.64 11.68 10.29
CA GLY A 115 1.39 10.94 10.33
C GLY A 115 0.54 11.25 11.58
N ILE A 116 -0.53 10.47 11.76
CA ILE A 116 -1.46 10.62 12.88
C ILE A 116 -1.40 9.37 13.77
N LYS A 117 -1.05 9.55 15.03
CA LYS A 117 -1.02 8.45 16.00
C LYS A 117 -2.42 8.16 16.54
N ILE A 118 -2.87 6.93 16.37
CA ILE A 118 -4.15 6.45 16.87
C ILE A 118 -3.96 5.86 18.26
N LYS A 119 -4.85 6.24 19.17
CA LYS A 119 -4.87 5.75 20.55
C LYS A 119 -6.27 5.30 20.92
N LYS A 120 -6.33 4.28 21.78
CA LYS A 120 -7.55 3.90 22.48
C LYS A 120 -8.20 5.13 23.13
N GLY A 121 -9.49 5.31 22.90
CA GLY A 121 -10.21 6.48 23.37
C GLY A 121 -11.70 6.22 23.53
N LYS A 122 -12.48 7.26 23.82
CA LYS A 122 -13.93 7.20 23.89
C LYS A 122 -14.55 8.17 22.89
N LEU A 123 -15.42 7.65 22.02
CA LEU A 123 -16.25 8.45 21.14
C LEU A 123 -17.66 8.50 21.73
N ARG A 124 -18.11 9.70 22.10
CA ARG A 124 -19.43 9.90 22.75
C ARG A 124 -19.69 8.91 23.91
N GLY A 125 -18.67 8.67 24.75
CA GLY A 125 -18.79 7.80 25.91
C GLY A 125 -18.48 6.32 25.68
N VAL A 126 -18.53 5.84 24.44
CA VAL A 126 -18.23 4.45 24.05
C VAL A 126 -16.76 4.28 23.70
N GLU A 127 -16.14 3.22 24.23
CA GLU A 127 -14.71 2.92 24.04
C GLU A 127 -14.45 2.46 22.60
N SER A 128 -13.36 2.98 21.99
CA SER A 128 -12.82 2.54 20.70
C SER A 128 -11.36 2.17 20.86
N CYS A 129 -11.02 0.91 20.50
CA CYS A 129 -9.68 0.34 20.70
C CYS A 129 -8.90 0.26 19.37
N GLY A 130 -8.88 1.35 18.62
CA GLY A 130 -8.30 1.44 17.29
C GLY A 130 -9.23 2.17 16.33
N MET A 131 -8.92 2.09 15.03
CA MET A 131 -9.69 2.75 13.98
C MET A 131 -9.68 1.88 12.72
N MET A 132 -10.81 1.74 12.05
CA MET A 132 -10.89 1.22 10.68
C MET A 132 -10.53 2.34 9.71
N CYS A 133 -9.77 2.05 8.65
CA CYS A 133 -9.17 3.06 7.80
C CYS A 133 -9.82 3.16 6.42
N SER A 134 -9.93 4.39 5.92
CA SER A 134 -10.12 4.68 4.49
C SER A 134 -8.78 4.60 3.75
N ILE A 135 -8.81 4.68 2.42
CA ILE A 135 -7.59 4.72 1.60
C ILE A 135 -6.82 6.03 1.81
N GLU A 136 -7.50 7.13 2.03
CA GLU A 136 -6.90 8.45 2.28
C GLU A 136 -6.12 8.46 3.60
N GLU A 137 -6.65 7.81 4.64
CA GLU A 137 -5.95 7.66 5.93
C GLU A 137 -4.68 6.80 5.81
N LEU A 138 -4.65 5.89 4.83
CA LEU A 138 -3.46 5.11 4.48
C LEU A 138 -2.47 5.85 3.56
N GLY A 139 -2.72 7.13 3.26
CA GLY A 139 -1.84 7.96 2.44
C GLY A 139 -1.92 7.71 0.94
N SER A 140 -2.99 7.02 0.50
CA SER A 140 -3.24 6.76 -0.91
C SER A 140 -4.49 7.50 -1.39
N SER A 141 -4.98 7.20 -2.57
CA SER A 141 -6.12 7.88 -3.16
C SER A 141 -6.96 6.94 -4.04
N ARG A 142 -8.17 7.38 -4.37
CA ARG A 142 -9.06 6.69 -5.30
C ARG A 142 -8.52 6.61 -6.73
N GLU A 143 -7.50 7.38 -7.08
CA GLU A 143 -6.79 7.24 -8.35
C GLU A 143 -6.11 5.87 -8.46
N PHE A 144 -5.51 5.39 -7.36
CA PHE A 144 -4.85 4.09 -7.28
C PHE A 144 -5.78 2.98 -6.80
N PHE A 145 -6.86 3.33 -6.10
CA PHE A 145 -7.86 2.41 -5.57
C PHE A 145 -9.27 2.87 -6.01
N PRO A 146 -9.65 2.65 -7.28
CA PRO A 146 -10.89 3.18 -7.85
C PRO A 146 -12.16 2.63 -7.18
N ASP A 147 -12.07 1.44 -6.57
CA ASP A 147 -13.18 0.82 -5.84
C ASP A 147 -13.34 1.35 -4.41
N ALA A 148 -12.46 2.25 -3.95
CA ALA A 148 -12.55 2.82 -2.62
C ALA A 148 -13.80 3.73 -2.50
N PRO A 149 -14.62 3.57 -1.45
CA PRO A 149 -15.78 4.40 -1.23
C PRO A 149 -15.37 5.83 -0.85
N GLU A 150 -16.13 6.81 -1.32
CA GLU A 150 -15.91 8.21 -0.93
C GLU A 150 -16.26 8.43 0.55
N GLY A 151 -15.28 8.87 1.34
CA GLY A 151 -15.46 9.13 2.78
C GLY A 151 -15.81 7.89 3.61
N GLY A 152 -15.52 6.68 3.11
CA GLY A 152 -15.83 5.41 3.75
C GLY A 152 -14.61 4.57 4.06
N ILE A 153 -14.81 3.50 4.83
CA ILE A 153 -13.79 2.50 5.13
C ILE A 153 -13.51 1.67 3.89
N TYR A 154 -12.25 1.39 3.59
CA TYR A 154 -11.89 0.52 2.49
C TYR A 154 -12.23 -0.95 2.78
N ILE A 155 -12.93 -1.61 1.87
CA ILE A 155 -13.29 -3.02 2.00
C ILE A 155 -12.27 -3.85 1.25
N LEU A 156 -11.58 -4.73 1.98
CA LEU A 156 -10.58 -5.64 1.42
C LEU A 156 -11.25 -6.85 0.74
N GLY A 157 -10.52 -7.50 -0.15
CA GLY A 157 -10.98 -8.72 -0.81
C GLY A 157 -11.14 -9.91 0.14
N ASP A 158 -11.87 -10.93 -0.32
CA ASP A 158 -12.12 -12.15 0.48
C ASP A 158 -10.85 -12.97 0.74
N ASP A 159 -9.82 -12.79 -0.07
CA ASP A 159 -8.50 -13.41 0.06
C ASP A 159 -7.61 -12.80 1.14
N ALA A 160 -7.95 -11.60 1.65
CA ALA A 160 -7.21 -10.97 2.74
C ALA A 160 -7.24 -11.84 4.00
N VAL A 161 -6.07 -12.09 4.61
CA VAL A 161 -5.96 -12.95 5.79
C VAL A 161 -6.10 -12.12 7.06
N VAL A 162 -7.09 -12.41 7.89
CA VAL A 162 -7.34 -11.70 9.16
C VAL A 162 -6.12 -11.77 10.07
N GLY A 163 -5.69 -10.62 10.59
CA GLY A 163 -4.51 -10.48 11.44
C GLY A 163 -3.19 -10.29 10.69
N SER A 164 -3.16 -10.46 9.36
CA SER A 164 -1.97 -10.12 8.56
C SER A 164 -1.82 -8.61 8.36
N SER A 165 -0.68 -8.18 7.84
CA SER A 165 -0.43 -6.78 7.50
C SER A 165 -1.35 -6.31 6.37
N ALA A 166 -2.19 -5.32 6.64
CA ALA A 166 -3.00 -4.67 5.60
C ALA A 166 -2.15 -3.79 4.68
N VAL A 167 -1.04 -3.26 5.17
CA VAL A 167 -0.08 -2.47 4.39
C VAL A 167 0.55 -3.32 3.28
N GLU A 168 0.97 -4.55 3.63
CA GLU A 168 1.51 -5.51 2.64
C GLU A 168 0.43 -6.00 1.67
N TYR A 169 -0.75 -6.31 2.16
CA TYR A 169 -1.87 -6.75 1.33
C TYR A 169 -2.24 -5.70 0.27
N LEU A 170 -2.21 -4.43 0.63
CA LEU A 170 -2.51 -3.30 -0.27
C LEU A 170 -1.31 -2.89 -1.14
N GLY A 171 -0.14 -3.50 -0.98
CA GLY A 171 1.08 -3.14 -1.70
C GLY A 171 1.65 -1.77 -1.33
N LEU A 172 1.31 -1.26 -0.14
CA LEU A 172 1.80 0.03 0.36
C LEU A 172 3.19 -0.06 1.02
N ASN A 173 3.74 -1.27 1.20
CA ASN A 173 5.09 -1.52 1.71
C ASN A 173 6.15 -1.39 0.59
N ASP A 174 6.12 -0.30 -0.14
CA ASP A 174 7.04 -0.04 -1.25
C ASP A 174 7.64 1.37 -1.17
N THR A 175 8.80 1.51 -1.79
CA THR A 175 9.49 2.79 -1.94
C THR A 175 9.70 3.07 -3.42
N VAL A 176 9.28 4.25 -3.85
CA VAL A 176 9.52 4.73 -5.22
C VAL A 176 10.70 5.67 -5.23
N PHE A 177 11.69 5.36 -6.07
CA PHE A 177 12.88 6.17 -6.30
C PHE A 177 12.76 6.97 -7.59
N GLU A 178 13.07 8.26 -7.53
CA GLU A 178 13.17 9.15 -8.67
C GLU A 178 14.63 9.30 -9.10
N TYR A 179 14.91 9.06 -10.38
CA TYR A 179 16.26 9.12 -10.96
C TYR A 179 16.40 10.24 -11.97
N GLU A 180 17.54 10.91 -11.93
CA GLU A 180 18.04 11.75 -13.03
C GLU A 180 18.89 10.88 -13.98
N ILE A 181 18.27 10.44 -15.09
CA ILE A 181 18.96 9.63 -16.08
C ILE A 181 19.58 10.53 -17.14
N THR A 182 20.91 10.46 -17.28
CA THR A 182 21.65 11.23 -18.28
C THR A 182 21.51 10.61 -19.69
N ASN A 183 21.69 11.43 -20.72
CA ASN A 183 21.46 11.03 -22.12
C ASN A 183 22.35 9.87 -22.61
N ASN A 184 23.48 9.62 -21.95
CA ASN A 184 24.39 8.52 -22.29
C ASN A 184 23.98 7.19 -21.60
N ARG A 185 22.93 7.19 -20.76
CA ARG A 185 22.43 6.02 -20.02
C ARG A 185 21.00 5.65 -20.44
N VAL A 186 20.80 5.54 -21.75
CA VAL A 186 19.49 5.16 -22.32
C VAL A 186 19.03 3.76 -21.87
N ASP A 187 19.95 2.89 -21.52
CA ASP A 187 19.70 1.58 -20.93
C ASP A 187 18.96 1.64 -19.59
N CYS A 188 19.08 2.74 -18.86
CA CYS A 188 18.43 2.99 -17.57
C CYS A 188 17.04 3.61 -17.68
N TYR A 189 16.52 3.88 -18.89
CA TYR A 189 15.13 4.33 -19.09
C TYR A 189 14.09 3.19 -19.04
N SER A 190 14.39 2.17 -18.24
CA SER A 190 13.46 1.06 -17.96
C SER A 190 13.71 0.50 -16.56
N VAL A 191 12.68 -0.10 -15.97
CA VAL A 191 12.82 -0.79 -14.65
C VAL A 191 13.85 -1.92 -14.74
N ILE A 192 13.89 -2.65 -15.85
CA ILE A 192 14.86 -3.73 -16.10
C ILE A 192 16.29 -3.16 -16.14
N GLY A 193 16.49 -2.00 -16.77
CA GLY A 193 17.80 -1.34 -16.82
C GLY A 193 18.28 -0.90 -15.43
N ILE A 194 17.41 -0.26 -14.66
CA ILE A 194 17.71 0.12 -13.26
C ILE A 194 17.98 -1.12 -12.39
N ALA A 195 17.19 -2.19 -12.54
CA ALA A 195 17.44 -3.44 -11.81
C ALA A 195 18.79 -4.08 -12.15
N ARG A 196 19.23 -4.00 -13.43
CA ARG A 196 20.56 -4.46 -13.85
C ARG A 196 21.67 -3.65 -13.16
N GLU A 197 21.53 -2.33 -13.11
CA GLU A 197 22.48 -1.45 -12.41
C GLU A 197 22.49 -1.73 -10.91
N ALA A 198 21.32 -1.90 -10.30
CA ALA A 198 21.22 -2.27 -8.88
C ALA A 198 21.89 -3.62 -8.62
N ALA A 199 21.69 -4.63 -9.46
CA ALA A 199 22.35 -5.93 -9.34
C ALA A 199 23.88 -5.79 -9.40
N ALA A 200 24.42 -5.00 -10.31
CA ALA A 200 25.85 -4.73 -10.42
C ALA A 200 26.37 -3.97 -9.19
N THR A 201 25.69 -2.92 -8.77
CA THR A 201 26.05 -2.05 -7.64
C THR A 201 26.12 -2.85 -6.32
N PHE A 202 25.10 -3.68 -6.07
CA PHE A 202 25.00 -4.49 -4.85
C PHE A 202 25.66 -5.88 -4.98
N ARG A 203 26.28 -6.19 -6.15
CA ARG A 203 26.91 -7.48 -6.45
C ARG A 203 25.97 -8.67 -6.20
N ARG A 204 24.75 -8.55 -6.71
CA ARG A 204 23.70 -9.57 -6.61
C ARG A 204 23.40 -10.16 -7.98
N PRO A 205 22.79 -11.36 -8.05
CA PRO A 205 22.30 -11.92 -9.30
C PRO A 205 21.25 -11.00 -9.93
N PHE A 206 21.21 -10.99 -11.28
CA PHE A 206 20.19 -10.30 -12.04
C PHE A 206 19.32 -11.33 -12.77
N ASN A 207 18.04 -11.39 -12.41
CA ASN A 207 17.06 -12.33 -12.96
C ASN A 207 15.90 -11.55 -13.60
N PRO A 208 16.06 -11.06 -14.83
CA PRO A 208 14.99 -10.35 -15.53
C PRO A 208 13.80 -11.29 -15.81
N PRO A 209 12.59 -10.74 -15.96
CA PRO A 209 11.42 -11.56 -16.30
C PRO A 209 11.59 -12.23 -17.66
N VAL A 210 11.24 -13.51 -17.72
CA VAL A 210 11.22 -14.27 -18.97
C VAL A 210 9.91 -13.95 -19.71
N VAL A 211 10.05 -13.36 -20.89
CA VAL A 211 8.90 -13.08 -21.76
C VAL A 211 8.57 -14.35 -22.55
N THR A 212 7.46 -15.00 -22.20
CA THR A 212 6.90 -16.09 -22.99
C THR A 212 5.87 -15.53 -23.95
N LYS A 213 6.03 -15.82 -25.25
CA LYS A 213 5.02 -15.50 -26.27
C LYS A 213 4.24 -16.77 -26.58
N THR A 214 2.93 -16.71 -26.37
CA THR A 214 2.00 -17.68 -26.92
C THR A 214 1.32 -17.01 -28.13
N GLY A 215 1.70 -17.39 -29.35
CA GLY A 215 0.97 -17.03 -30.57
C GLY A 215 -0.23 -17.97 -30.76
N ASN A 216 -1.22 -17.52 -31.54
CA ASN A 216 -2.20 -18.40 -32.15
C ASN A 216 -1.63 -18.88 -33.50
N ASP A 217 -2.33 -19.83 -34.19
CA ASP A 217 -1.90 -20.36 -35.46
C ASP A 217 -2.25 -19.45 -36.66
N GLU A 218 -2.73 -18.23 -36.40
CA GLU A 218 -3.05 -17.25 -37.45
C GLU A 218 -1.80 -16.53 -37.93
N ASP A 219 -1.59 -16.51 -39.25
CA ASP A 219 -0.49 -15.78 -39.86
C ASP A 219 -0.78 -14.27 -39.84
N VAL A 220 0.06 -13.50 -39.18
CA VAL A 220 -0.06 -12.03 -39.10
C VAL A 220 -0.09 -11.36 -40.49
N ASN A 221 0.55 -11.97 -41.49
CA ASN A 221 0.55 -11.45 -42.87
C ASN A 221 -0.83 -11.50 -43.55
N THR A 222 -1.78 -12.24 -42.98
CA THR A 222 -3.18 -12.21 -43.41
C THR A 222 -3.97 -11.03 -42.85
N MET A 223 -3.46 -10.37 -41.84
CA MET A 223 -4.13 -9.27 -41.11
C MET A 223 -3.48 -7.92 -41.42
N VAL A 224 -2.15 -7.86 -41.59
CA VAL A 224 -1.38 -6.63 -41.78
C VAL A 224 -0.35 -6.83 -42.88
N SER A 225 -0.26 -5.84 -43.79
CA SER A 225 0.86 -5.70 -44.75
C SER A 225 1.62 -4.41 -44.40
N VAL A 226 2.94 -4.47 -44.50
CA VAL A 226 3.82 -3.28 -44.37
C VAL A 226 4.47 -3.05 -45.72
N ASP A 227 4.19 -1.86 -46.31
CA ASP A 227 4.78 -1.39 -47.53
C ASP A 227 6.03 -0.51 -47.25
#